data_890770905a76ecf9819451d7c9e502a3
#
_entry.id   890770905a76ecf9819451d7c9e502a3
#
_cell.length_a   1.000
_cell.length_b   1.000
_cell.length_c   1.000
_cell.angle_alpha   90.00
_cell.angle_beta   90.00
_cell.angle_gamma   90.00
#
_symmetry.space_group_name_H-M   'P 1'
#
loop_
_entity.id
_entity.type
_entity.pdbx_description
1 polymer ?
#
loop_
_entity_poly.entity_id
_entity_poly.type
_entity_poly.pdbx_seq_one_letter_code
_entity_poly.pdbx_strand_id
1 'polypeptide(L)'
;LVNVPIIAVAWLGTWFVAPEQRNPNADPWDLPSSVLALLALSSLVLAIKTATHPPIDLGLLGTALATGLVAGLAFVRRQRRLPHPLLDFSLFLNPAFAAGVLGAVSVTFTTGGVLLGVSQRFQWVAGYTPLQSGLLASVLFIGTLPSSILGGLWLHHIGLRRLIAGGLAVGALGMLVAAQALPWHPSGLPAAHEGLGWLVAGLLLAGLGLGATISVASTAIVESAPPHRAGMASSVEEVAYEFGALLSIALLGSLLTGLYTVFVQLPPGVDATAARSISAALDIVAASGGALPDHLAHLGQHLPSTVSEPGLTGSLAAGNTAARQEAASLLVAAQTAFDRSYTVVMHLGAVILTGGAWITSRLLRPRQRAS
;
A
#
# COMPACT_ATOMS: atom_id res chain seq x y z
N LEU A 1 0.91 -21.48 5.73
CA LEU A 1 1.07 -22.49 6.81
C LEU A 1 1.79 -21.94 8.05
N VAL A 2 2.72 -20.97 7.92
CA VAL A 2 3.48 -20.39 9.05
C VAL A 2 2.58 -19.72 10.10
N ASN A 3 1.46 -19.12 9.67
CA ASN A 3 0.55 -18.44 10.58
C ASN A 3 -0.30 -19.38 11.45
N VAL A 4 -0.50 -20.63 11.03
CA VAL A 4 -1.36 -21.59 11.74
C VAL A 4 -0.90 -21.84 13.19
N PRO A 5 0.38 -22.17 13.47
CA PRO A 5 0.83 -22.35 14.84
C PRO A 5 0.73 -21.06 15.68
N ILE A 6 1.00 -19.89 15.09
CA ILE A 6 0.90 -18.61 15.77
C ILE A 6 -0.54 -18.32 16.16
N ILE A 7 -1.49 -18.53 15.25
CA ILE A 7 -2.93 -18.37 15.52
C ILE A 7 -3.38 -19.35 16.59
N ALA A 8 -2.93 -20.62 16.54
CA ALA A 8 -3.28 -21.61 17.56
C ALA A 8 -2.79 -21.21 18.97
N VAL A 9 -1.54 -20.73 19.08
CA VAL A 9 -0.99 -20.23 20.34
C VAL A 9 -1.77 -18.99 20.84
N ALA A 10 -2.05 -18.05 19.96
CA ALA A 10 -2.84 -16.86 20.32
C ALA A 10 -4.25 -17.23 20.77
N TRP A 11 -4.91 -18.15 20.06
CA TRP A 11 -6.25 -18.63 20.42
C TRP A 11 -6.26 -19.33 21.76
N LEU A 12 -5.33 -20.25 22.03
CA LEU A 12 -5.18 -20.92 23.31
C LEU A 12 -4.88 -19.92 24.43
N GLY A 13 -3.95 -18.97 24.19
CA GLY A 13 -3.63 -17.93 25.16
C GLY A 13 -4.86 -17.09 25.54
N THR A 14 -5.62 -16.67 24.54
CA THR A 14 -6.86 -15.90 24.76
C THR A 14 -7.90 -16.70 25.54
N TRP A 15 -8.05 -17.99 25.21
CA TRP A 15 -9.00 -18.88 25.90
C TRP A 15 -8.71 -19.03 27.40
N PHE A 16 -7.43 -19.08 27.80
CA PHE A 16 -7.07 -19.29 29.20
C PHE A 16 -6.88 -17.98 29.99
N VAL A 17 -6.57 -16.87 29.33
CA VAL A 17 -6.19 -15.62 30.02
C VAL A 17 -7.26 -14.54 29.93
N ALA A 18 -8.07 -14.51 28.87
CA ALA A 18 -9.05 -13.46 28.70
C ALA A 18 -10.28 -13.71 29.57
N PRO A 19 -10.61 -12.80 30.52
CA PRO A 19 -11.86 -12.90 31.26
C PRO A 19 -13.04 -12.64 30.33
N GLU A 20 -14.09 -13.43 30.46
CA GLU A 20 -15.34 -13.21 29.72
C GLU A 20 -16.03 -11.95 30.25
N GLN A 21 -16.01 -10.88 29.45
CA GLN A 21 -16.74 -9.66 29.77
C GLN A 21 -17.99 -9.57 28.91
N ARG A 22 -19.15 -9.81 29.52
CA ARG A 22 -20.45 -9.59 28.87
C ARG A 22 -20.96 -8.21 29.25
N ASN A 23 -21.24 -7.39 28.26
CA ASN A 23 -21.98 -6.16 28.48
C ASN A 23 -23.46 -6.50 28.67
N PRO A 24 -24.04 -6.34 29.88
CA PRO A 24 -25.45 -6.65 30.13
C PRO A 24 -26.41 -5.75 29.34
N ASN A 25 -25.93 -4.59 28.86
CA ASN A 25 -26.68 -3.62 28.06
C ASN A 25 -26.21 -3.63 26.60
N ALA A 26 -25.79 -4.79 26.08
CA ALA A 26 -25.39 -4.88 24.66
C ALA A 26 -26.59 -4.60 23.77
N ASP A 27 -26.45 -3.65 22.89
CA ASP A 27 -27.43 -3.35 21.85
C ASP A 27 -27.62 -4.56 20.93
N PRO A 28 -28.84 -4.83 20.43
CA PRO A 28 -29.06 -5.91 19.47
C PRO A 28 -28.28 -5.66 18.19
N TRP A 29 -27.69 -6.73 17.65
CA TRP A 29 -26.92 -6.65 16.41
C TRP A 29 -27.79 -6.20 15.24
N ASP A 30 -27.41 -5.07 14.62
CA ASP A 30 -28.10 -4.53 13.44
C ASP A 30 -27.59 -5.19 12.16
N LEU A 31 -28.12 -6.38 11.86
CA LEU A 31 -27.78 -7.13 10.65
C LEU A 31 -28.02 -6.34 9.35
N PRO A 32 -29.14 -5.59 9.17
CA PRO A 32 -29.34 -4.81 7.94
C PRO A 32 -28.25 -3.75 7.71
N SER A 33 -27.80 -3.05 8.76
CA SER A 33 -26.70 -2.09 8.61
C SER A 33 -25.38 -2.77 8.30
N SER A 34 -25.10 -3.93 8.88
CA SER A 34 -23.92 -4.72 8.59
C SER A 34 -23.88 -5.17 7.11
N VAL A 35 -25.01 -5.63 6.57
CA VAL A 35 -25.13 -6.01 5.16
C VAL A 35 -24.94 -4.80 4.23
N LEU A 36 -25.54 -3.65 4.57
CA LEU A 36 -25.36 -2.42 3.78
C LEU A 36 -23.92 -1.93 3.79
N ALA A 37 -23.23 -1.98 4.93
CA ALA A 37 -21.82 -1.64 5.04
C ALA A 37 -20.95 -2.60 4.21
N LEU A 38 -21.20 -3.90 4.30
CA LEU A 38 -20.49 -4.92 3.52
C LEU A 38 -20.67 -4.69 2.01
N LEU A 39 -21.90 -4.47 1.56
CA LEU A 39 -22.20 -4.20 0.15
C LEU A 39 -21.52 -2.89 -0.32
N ALA A 40 -21.58 -1.82 0.47
CA ALA A 40 -20.96 -0.55 0.12
C ALA A 40 -19.44 -0.67 -0.01
N LEU A 41 -18.77 -1.27 0.98
CA LEU A 41 -17.31 -1.43 0.97
C LEU A 41 -16.84 -2.41 -0.10
N SER A 42 -17.49 -3.57 -0.24
CA SER A 42 -17.13 -4.56 -1.27
C SER A 42 -17.33 -4.00 -2.68
N SER A 43 -18.40 -3.25 -2.91
CA SER A 43 -18.65 -2.60 -4.21
C SER A 43 -17.63 -1.50 -4.50
N LEU A 44 -17.20 -0.74 -3.48
CA LEU A 44 -16.16 0.27 -3.63
C LEU A 44 -14.82 -0.39 -4.01
N VAL A 45 -14.43 -1.47 -3.33
CA VAL A 45 -13.23 -2.25 -3.64
C VAL A 45 -13.29 -2.81 -5.06
N LEU A 46 -14.44 -3.36 -5.45
CA LEU A 46 -14.65 -3.89 -6.80
C LEU A 46 -14.55 -2.80 -7.85
N ALA A 47 -15.14 -1.62 -7.61
CA ALA A 47 -15.06 -0.48 -8.51
C ALA A 47 -13.61 0.00 -8.68
N ILE A 48 -12.86 0.14 -7.59
CA ILE A 48 -11.45 0.51 -7.63
C ILE A 48 -10.66 -0.53 -8.42
N LYS A 49 -10.83 -1.82 -8.13
CA LYS A 49 -10.15 -2.91 -8.81
C LYS A 49 -10.45 -2.92 -10.32
N THR A 50 -11.72 -2.78 -10.70
CA THR A 50 -12.12 -2.77 -12.11
C THR A 50 -11.58 -1.54 -12.85
N ALA A 51 -11.57 -0.36 -12.19
CA ALA A 51 -11.05 0.87 -12.79
C ALA A 51 -9.53 0.83 -13.02
N THR A 52 -8.80 0.00 -12.27
CA THR A 52 -7.33 -0.04 -12.29
C THR A 52 -6.74 -1.19 -13.12
N HIS A 53 -7.57 -2.14 -13.61
CA HIS A 53 -7.10 -3.29 -14.40
C HIS A 53 -7.67 -3.24 -15.83
N PRO A 54 -6.87 -2.92 -16.85
CA PRO A 54 -7.28 -3.02 -18.25
C PRO A 54 -7.43 -4.49 -18.71
N PRO A 55 -8.39 -4.81 -19.61
CA PRO A 55 -9.37 -3.89 -20.18
C PRO A 55 -10.46 -3.50 -19.19
N ILE A 56 -10.81 -2.19 -19.13
CA ILE A 56 -11.81 -1.68 -18.19
C ILE A 56 -13.19 -2.17 -18.63
N ASP A 57 -13.82 -3.00 -17.82
CA ASP A 57 -15.22 -3.37 -18.00
C ASP A 57 -16.12 -2.25 -17.44
N LEU A 58 -16.60 -1.39 -18.34
CA LEU A 58 -17.47 -0.26 -17.99
C LEU A 58 -18.82 -0.72 -17.42
N GLY A 59 -19.31 -1.91 -17.79
CA GLY A 59 -20.54 -2.47 -17.25
C GLY A 59 -20.36 -2.88 -15.78
N LEU A 60 -19.31 -3.64 -15.49
CA LEU A 60 -18.97 -4.04 -14.13
C LEU A 60 -18.61 -2.83 -13.25
N LEU A 61 -17.86 -1.87 -13.77
CA LEU A 61 -17.52 -0.63 -13.06
C LEU A 61 -18.77 0.16 -12.73
N GLY A 62 -19.68 0.36 -13.70
CA GLY A 62 -20.92 1.09 -13.51
C GLY A 62 -21.84 0.42 -12.47
N THR A 63 -21.98 -0.90 -12.53
CA THR A 63 -22.79 -1.65 -11.55
C THR A 63 -22.16 -1.62 -10.15
N ALA A 64 -20.85 -1.75 -10.03
CA ALA A 64 -20.16 -1.63 -8.75
C ALA A 64 -20.31 -0.24 -8.13
N LEU A 65 -20.13 0.83 -8.94
CA LEU A 65 -20.32 2.20 -8.46
C LEU A 65 -21.77 2.47 -8.04
N ALA A 66 -22.74 2.04 -8.85
CA ALA A 66 -24.16 2.21 -8.53
C ALA A 66 -24.54 1.46 -7.24
N THR A 67 -24.16 0.19 -7.13
CA THR A 67 -24.42 -0.62 -5.93
C THR A 67 -23.75 -0.02 -4.68
N GLY A 68 -22.49 0.38 -4.79
CA GLY A 68 -21.75 1.00 -3.71
C GLY A 68 -22.37 2.32 -3.25
N LEU A 69 -22.79 3.16 -4.20
CA LEU A 69 -23.45 4.43 -3.91
C LEU A 69 -24.82 4.21 -3.23
N VAL A 70 -25.65 3.34 -3.79
CA VAL A 70 -26.99 3.05 -3.23
C VAL A 70 -26.86 2.44 -1.83
N ALA A 71 -26.02 1.41 -1.66
CA ALA A 71 -25.81 0.77 -0.38
C ALA A 71 -25.19 1.74 0.66
N GLY A 72 -24.22 2.56 0.25
CA GLY A 72 -23.59 3.57 1.10
C GLY A 72 -24.57 4.67 1.54
N LEU A 73 -25.37 5.20 0.63
CA LEU A 73 -26.41 6.19 0.95
C LEU A 73 -27.50 5.59 1.87
N ALA A 74 -27.92 4.36 1.58
CA ALA A 74 -28.89 3.65 2.43
C ALA A 74 -28.31 3.41 3.84
N PHE A 75 -27.04 2.99 3.95
CA PHE A 75 -26.32 2.84 5.21
C PHE A 75 -26.29 4.16 5.99
N VAL A 76 -25.77 5.25 5.38
CA VAL A 76 -25.68 6.57 6.05
C VAL A 76 -27.07 7.06 6.50
N ARG A 77 -28.08 6.92 5.61
CA ARG A 77 -29.45 7.34 5.95
C ARG A 77 -30.03 6.53 7.10
N ARG A 78 -29.73 5.23 7.15
CA ARG A 78 -30.17 4.34 8.24
C ARG A 78 -29.47 4.69 9.53
N GLN A 79 -28.11 4.84 9.53
CA GLN A 79 -27.34 5.18 10.73
C GLN A 79 -27.79 6.49 11.38
N ARG A 80 -28.20 7.48 10.59
CA ARG A 80 -28.72 8.76 11.10
C ARG A 80 -30.10 8.67 11.77
N ARG A 81 -30.82 7.56 11.57
CA ARG A 81 -32.18 7.36 12.09
C ARG A 81 -32.23 6.39 13.26
N LEU A 82 -31.19 5.59 13.46
CA LEU A 82 -31.13 4.61 14.53
C LEU A 82 -30.76 5.28 15.86
N PRO A 83 -31.41 4.87 16.97
CA PRO A 83 -31.03 5.33 18.31
C PRO A 83 -29.65 4.82 18.72
N HIS A 84 -29.29 3.61 18.27
CA HIS A 84 -28.00 2.96 18.52
C HIS A 84 -27.34 2.62 17.18
N PRO A 85 -26.67 3.59 16.51
CA PRO A 85 -26.04 3.37 15.22
C PRO A 85 -24.77 2.53 15.35
N LEU A 86 -24.47 1.67 14.33
CA LEU A 86 -23.19 0.98 14.23
C LEU A 86 -22.03 1.96 14.03
N LEU A 87 -22.29 3.08 13.37
CA LEU A 87 -21.34 4.16 13.14
C LEU A 87 -21.96 5.50 13.51
N ASP A 88 -21.43 6.13 14.54
CA ASP A 88 -21.81 7.48 14.91
C ASP A 88 -20.91 8.52 14.21
N PHE A 89 -21.48 9.15 13.19
CA PHE A 89 -20.77 10.17 12.43
C PHE A 89 -20.38 11.41 13.26
N SER A 90 -20.97 11.59 14.44
CA SER A 90 -20.61 12.69 15.33
C SER A 90 -19.18 12.57 15.87
N LEU A 91 -18.61 11.35 15.91
CA LEU A 91 -17.22 11.12 16.30
C LEU A 91 -16.23 11.81 15.36
N PHE A 92 -16.57 11.92 14.07
CA PHE A 92 -15.72 12.61 13.09
C PHE A 92 -15.69 14.14 13.30
N LEU A 93 -16.63 14.70 14.08
CA LEU A 93 -16.58 16.10 14.50
C LEU A 93 -15.54 16.32 15.60
N ASN A 94 -15.12 15.25 16.30
CA ASN A 94 -14.00 15.34 17.24
C ASN A 94 -12.68 15.40 16.45
N PRO A 95 -11.90 16.50 16.57
CA PRO A 95 -10.65 16.64 15.83
C PRO A 95 -9.61 15.55 16.13
N ALA A 96 -9.60 14.99 17.36
CA ALA A 96 -8.68 13.93 17.72
C ALA A 96 -9.03 12.63 17.00
N PHE A 97 -10.32 12.26 16.96
CA PHE A 97 -10.83 11.10 16.23
C PHE A 97 -10.51 11.21 14.72
N ALA A 98 -10.88 12.34 14.11
CA ALA A 98 -10.64 12.57 12.69
C ALA A 98 -9.16 12.55 12.33
N ALA A 99 -8.29 13.14 13.18
CA ALA A 99 -6.85 13.10 13.00
C ALA A 99 -6.27 11.68 13.16
N GLY A 100 -6.80 10.90 14.10
CA GLY A 100 -6.44 9.50 14.27
C GLY A 100 -6.79 8.67 13.03
N VAL A 101 -8.02 8.77 12.52
CA VAL A 101 -8.45 8.08 11.29
C VAL A 101 -7.60 8.48 10.09
N LEU A 102 -7.34 9.79 9.91
CA LEU A 102 -6.47 10.26 8.83
C LEU A 102 -5.04 9.72 8.97
N GLY A 103 -4.51 9.67 10.20
CA GLY A 103 -3.21 9.08 10.51
C GLY A 103 -3.17 7.60 10.15
N ALA A 104 -4.18 6.83 10.56
CA ALA A 104 -4.32 5.40 10.27
C ALA A 104 -4.34 5.12 8.77
N VAL A 105 -5.19 5.81 8.01
CA VAL A 105 -5.26 5.70 6.54
C VAL A 105 -3.92 6.08 5.89
N SER A 106 -3.28 7.17 6.33
CA SER A 106 -2.02 7.63 5.73
C SER A 106 -0.88 6.66 5.97
N VAL A 107 -0.80 6.05 7.15
CA VAL A 107 0.22 5.04 7.50
C VAL A 107 0.04 3.79 6.65
N THR A 108 -1.16 3.22 6.60
CA THR A 108 -1.40 1.96 5.86
C THR A 108 -1.34 2.16 4.36
N PHE A 109 -1.79 3.32 3.86
CA PHE A 109 -1.60 3.70 2.46
C PHE A 109 -0.12 3.73 2.08
N THR A 110 0.72 4.36 2.89
CA THR A 110 2.15 4.46 2.60
C THR A 110 2.85 3.12 2.74
N THR A 111 2.55 2.37 3.79
CA THR A 111 3.11 1.03 4.02
C THR A 111 2.78 0.08 2.86
N GLY A 112 1.52 0.04 2.42
CA GLY A 112 1.09 -0.77 1.28
C GLY A 112 1.83 -0.41 -0.01
N GLY A 113 1.98 0.89 -0.30
CA GLY A 113 2.70 1.38 -1.48
C GLY A 113 4.19 1.07 -1.45
N VAL A 114 4.83 1.22 -0.29
CA VAL A 114 6.24 0.86 -0.11
C VAL A 114 6.45 -0.63 -0.32
N LEU A 115 5.65 -1.47 0.34
CA LEU A 115 5.76 -2.93 0.21
C LEU A 115 5.58 -3.37 -1.24
N LEU A 116 4.57 -2.84 -1.93
CA LEU A 116 4.32 -3.12 -3.34
C LEU A 116 5.51 -2.68 -4.21
N GLY A 117 5.93 -1.42 -4.09
CA GLY A 117 6.98 -0.83 -4.93
C GLY A 117 8.35 -1.49 -4.69
N VAL A 118 8.75 -1.68 -3.43
CA VAL A 118 10.02 -2.33 -3.07
C VAL A 118 10.02 -3.77 -3.55
N SER A 119 8.94 -4.52 -3.28
CA SER A 119 8.85 -5.92 -3.68
C SER A 119 8.96 -6.08 -5.20
N GLN A 120 8.20 -5.30 -5.97
CA GLN A 120 8.24 -5.36 -7.43
C GLN A 120 9.59 -4.93 -8.00
N ARG A 121 10.15 -3.81 -7.52
CA ARG A 121 11.42 -3.32 -8.01
C ARG A 121 12.56 -4.32 -7.79
N PHE A 122 12.67 -4.83 -6.56
CA PHE A 122 13.80 -5.70 -6.24
C PHE A 122 13.65 -7.09 -6.85
N GLN A 123 12.45 -7.57 -7.08
CA GLN A 123 12.24 -8.84 -7.80
C GLN A 123 12.39 -8.69 -9.32
N TRP A 124 11.71 -7.70 -9.92
CA TRP A 124 11.64 -7.56 -11.39
C TRP A 124 12.83 -6.82 -12.01
N VAL A 125 13.46 -5.89 -11.28
CA VAL A 125 14.57 -5.08 -11.80
C VAL A 125 15.91 -5.57 -11.27
N ALA A 126 16.03 -5.76 -9.95
CA ALA A 126 17.28 -6.14 -9.31
C ALA A 126 17.49 -7.67 -9.22
N GLY A 127 16.48 -8.49 -9.56
CA GLY A 127 16.58 -9.94 -9.56
C GLY A 127 16.69 -10.59 -8.18
N TYR A 128 16.20 -9.92 -7.14
CA TYR A 128 16.18 -10.47 -5.79
C TYR A 128 15.15 -11.59 -5.70
N THR A 129 15.47 -12.61 -4.91
CA THR A 129 14.48 -13.62 -4.55
C THR A 129 13.36 -13.02 -3.70
N PRO A 130 12.16 -13.64 -3.66
CA PRO A 130 11.08 -13.18 -2.78
C PRO A 130 11.50 -13.03 -1.31
N LEU A 131 12.38 -13.92 -0.81
CA LEU A 131 12.91 -13.84 0.54
C LEU A 131 13.79 -12.59 0.74
N GLN A 132 14.70 -12.33 -0.18
CA GLN A 132 15.58 -11.15 -0.11
C GLN A 132 14.78 -9.85 -0.19
N SER A 133 13.78 -9.78 -1.09
CA SER A 133 12.89 -8.63 -1.19
C SER A 133 12.06 -8.43 0.07
N GLY A 134 11.56 -9.53 0.67
CA GLY A 134 10.83 -9.51 1.92
C GLY A 134 11.69 -9.04 3.10
N LEU A 135 12.94 -9.49 3.19
CA LEU A 135 13.89 -9.04 4.20
C LEU A 135 14.20 -7.54 4.04
N LEU A 136 14.36 -7.06 2.81
CA LEU A 136 14.56 -5.64 2.55
C LEU A 136 13.32 -4.82 2.95
N ALA A 137 12.13 -5.28 2.60
CA ALA A 137 10.88 -4.62 3.00
C ALA A 137 10.68 -4.65 4.53
N SER A 138 11.19 -5.66 5.24
CA SER A 138 11.10 -5.76 6.71
C SER A 138 11.86 -4.65 7.45
N VAL A 139 12.81 -3.98 6.79
CA VAL A 139 13.52 -2.82 7.33
C VAL A 139 12.56 -1.71 7.78
N LEU A 140 11.47 -1.50 7.05
CA LEU A 140 10.41 -0.58 7.45
C LEU A 140 9.86 -0.93 8.85
N PHE A 141 9.59 -2.21 9.09
CA PHE A 141 9.02 -2.68 10.37
C PHE A 141 10.03 -2.65 11.51
N ILE A 142 11.35 -2.76 11.23
CA ILE A 142 12.41 -2.58 12.22
C ILE A 142 12.36 -1.14 12.76
N GLY A 143 12.07 -0.15 11.93
CA GLY A 143 11.85 1.23 12.38
C GLY A 143 10.51 1.42 13.09
N THR A 144 9.45 0.76 12.62
CA THR A 144 8.08 0.90 13.13
C THR A 144 7.93 0.38 14.55
N LEU A 145 8.53 -0.76 14.88
CA LEU A 145 8.41 -1.42 16.19
C LEU A 145 8.84 -0.53 17.38
N PRO A 146 10.09 -0.02 17.45
CA PRO A 146 10.50 0.80 18.58
C PRO A 146 9.75 2.12 18.64
N SER A 147 9.45 2.74 17.50
CA SER A 147 8.77 4.03 17.45
C SER A 147 7.29 3.94 17.85
N SER A 148 6.62 2.83 17.61
CA SER A 148 5.25 2.62 18.07
C SER A 148 5.18 2.56 19.61
N ILE A 149 6.14 1.87 20.25
CA ILE A 149 6.24 1.80 21.71
C ILE A 149 6.55 3.20 22.27
N LEU A 150 7.56 3.87 21.72
CA LEU A 150 7.97 5.21 22.17
C LEU A 150 6.87 6.25 21.93
N GLY A 151 6.13 6.15 20.82
CA GLY A 151 5.00 7.02 20.51
C GLY A 151 3.91 6.96 21.58
N GLY A 152 3.54 5.76 22.01
CA GLY A 152 2.60 5.56 23.12
C GLY A 152 3.10 6.13 24.44
N LEU A 153 4.37 5.83 24.81
CA LEU A 153 4.98 6.33 26.04
C LEU A 153 5.09 7.86 26.08
N TRP A 154 5.41 8.48 24.95
CA TRP A 154 5.63 9.94 24.87
C TRP A 154 4.36 10.72 24.56
N LEU A 155 3.23 10.07 24.34
CA LEU A 155 1.96 10.74 24.01
C LEU A 155 1.61 11.83 25.05
N HIS A 156 1.74 11.52 26.33
CA HIS A 156 1.40 12.43 27.41
C HIS A 156 2.36 13.63 27.52
N HIS A 157 3.61 13.48 27.08
CA HIS A 157 4.62 14.55 27.14
C HIS A 157 4.64 15.43 25.88
N ILE A 158 4.54 14.82 24.71
CA ILE A 158 4.67 15.51 23.42
C ILE A 158 3.32 16.01 22.91
N GLY A 159 2.26 15.25 23.18
CA GLY A 159 0.89 15.52 22.75
C GLY A 159 0.57 15.01 21.36
N LEU A 160 -0.71 14.69 21.17
CA LEU A 160 -1.29 14.04 19.99
C LEU A 160 -0.89 14.72 18.67
N ARG A 161 -1.02 16.05 18.61
CA ARG A 161 -0.74 16.85 17.40
C ARG A 161 0.69 16.68 16.90
N ARG A 162 1.66 16.80 17.83
CA ARG A 162 3.09 16.74 17.44
C ARG A 162 3.50 15.35 17.05
N LEU A 163 2.96 14.32 17.70
CA LEU A 163 3.29 12.93 17.40
C LEU A 163 2.70 12.48 16.07
N ILE A 164 1.41 12.72 15.80
CA ILE A 164 0.83 12.32 14.51
C ILE A 164 1.42 13.15 13.36
N ALA A 165 1.38 14.49 13.45
CA ALA A 165 1.87 15.31 12.36
C ALA A 165 3.39 15.22 12.19
N GLY A 166 4.15 15.13 13.29
CA GLY A 166 5.60 14.92 13.26
C GLY A 166 5.99 13.55 12.73
N GLY A 167 5.27 12.49 13.15
CA GLY A 167 5.49 11.14 12.66
C GLY A 167 5.24 11.02 11.16
N LEU A 168 4.13 11.58 10.66
CA LEU A 168 3.86 11.64 9.22
C LEU A 168 4.93 12.45 8.45
N ALA A 169 5.42 13.57 9.03
CA ALA A 169 6.49 14.36 8.43
C ALA A 169 7.82 13.59 8.38
N VAL A 170 8.18 12.87 9.45
CA VAL A 170 9.36 12.00 9.48
C VAL A 170 9.21 10.85 8.48
N GLY A 171 8.00 10.26 8.39
CA GLY A 171 7.68 9.26 7.37
C GLY A 171 7.86 9.80 5.95
N ALA A 172 7.39 11.02 5.68
CA ALA A 172 7.58 11.68 4.39
C ALA A 172 9.06 11.91 4.06
N LEU A 173 9.85 12.35 5.04
CA LEU A 173 11.31 12.49 4.87
C LEU A 173 11.97 11.14 4.58
N GLY A 174 11.57 10.08 5.27
CA GLY A 174 12.04 8.72 4.99
C GLY A 174 11.76 8.28 3.56
N MET A 175 10.55 8.57 3.04
CA MET A 175 10.20 8.29 1.64
C MET A 175 11.06 9.07 0.65
N LEU A 176 11.35 10.34 0.93
CA LEU A 176 12.24 11.17 0.10
C LEU A 176 13.68 10.63 0.12
N VAL A 177 14.17 10.20 1.28
CA VAL A 177 15.49 9.56 1.41
C VAL A 177 15.54 8.24 0.65
N ALA A 178 14.51 7.40 0.77
CA ALA A 178 14.41 6.15 0.02
C ALA A 178 14.37 6.37 -1.50
N ALA A 179 13.73 7.46 -1.96
CA ALA A 179 13.69 7.81 -3.37
C ALA A 179 15.08 8.17 -3.95
N GLN A 180 16.03 8.61 -3.11
CA GLN A 180 17.42 8.88 -3.53
C GLN A 180 18.24 7.60 -3.80
N ALA A 181 17.71 6.44 -3.44
CA ALA A 181 18.35 5.16 -3.76
C ALA A 181 18.53 4.93 -5.26
N LEU A 182 17.80 5.68 -6.07
CA LEU A 182 17.86 5.65 -7.53
C LEU A 182 18.31 7.01 -8.02
N PRO A 183 19.61 7.19 -8.33
CA PRO A 183 20.06 8.41 -8.95
C PRO A 183 19.34 8.57 -10.30
N TRP A 184 18.79 9.75 -10.53
CA TRP A 184 18.16 10.15 -11.78
C TRP A 184 19.26 10.38 -12.84
N HIS A 185 20.00 9.33 -13.22
CA HIS A 185 21.01 9.43 -14.27
C HIS A 185 20.46 8.88 -15.60
N PRO A 186 20.59 9.67 -16.69
CA PRO A 186 20.13 9.24 -18.01
C PRO A 186 21.05 8.20 -18.68
N SER A 187 22.15 7.82 -18.09
CA SER A 187 23.22 7.09 -18.76
C SER A 187 23.73 5.87 -18.00
N GLY A 188 22.88 4.91 -17.70
CA GLY A 188 23.35 3.61 -17.23
C GLY A 188 22.54 3.08 -16.05
N LEU A 189 22.33 1.76 -16.06
CA LEU A 189 21.77 1.06 -14.92
C LEU A 189 22.71 1.25 -13.72
N PRO A 190 22.26 1.83 -12.60
CA PRO A 190 23.03 1.75 -11.38
C PRO A 190 23.27 0.28 -11.06
N ALA A 191 24.48 -0.09 -10.63
CA ALA A 191 24.71 -1.43 -10.11
C ALA A 191 23.63 -1.73 -9.07
N ALA A 192 23.08 -2.95 -9.06
CA ALA A 192 21.92 -3.34 -8.23
C ALA A 192 22.09 -3.02 -6.74
N HIS A 193 23.31 -2.75 -6.29
CA HIS A 193 23.68 -2.41 -4.92
C HIS A 193 23.99 -0.92 -4.69
N GLU A 194 24.11 -0.11 -5.75
CA GLU A 194 24.31 1.33 -5.60
C GLU A 194 22.98 1.93 -5.09
N GLY A 195 23.06 2.66 -3.97
CA GLY A 195 21.89 3.28 -3.34
C GLY A 195 21.13 2.43 -2.34
N LEU A 196 21.47 1.14 -2.14
CA LEU A 196 20.82 0.29 -1.14
C LEU A 196 20.89 0.91 0.28
N GLY A 197 22.00 1.58 0.61
CA GLY A 197 22.15 2.29 1.87
C GLY A 197 21.12 3.42 2.05
N TRP A 198 20.85 4.19 1.01
CA TRP A 198 19.82 5.23 1.04
C TRP A 198 18.41 4.66 1.18
N LEU A 199 18.14 3.53 0.52
CA LEU A 199 16.87 2.84 0.66
C LEU A 199 16.67 2.34 2.09
N VAL A 200 17.66 1.64 2.64
CA VAL A 200 17.60 1.11 4.02
C VAL A 200 17.44 2.26 5.02
N ALA A 201 18.23 3.33 4.91
CA ALA A 201 18.10 4.51 5.77
C ALA A 201 16.72 5.17 5.63
N GLY A 202 16.21 5.30 4.41
CA GLY A 202 14.90 5.85 4.13
C GLY A 202 13.76 4.99 4.68
N LEU A 203 13.82 3.68 4.50
CA LEU A 203 12.82 2.75 5.05
C LEU A 203 12.82 2.74 6.58
N LEU A 204 13.99 2.75 7.22
CA LEU A 204 14.09 2.87 8.67
C LEU A 204 13.47 4.18 9.16
N LEU A 205 13.82 5.29 8.53
CA LEU A 205 13.29 6.61 8.89
C LEU A 205 11.78 6.69 8.65
N ALA A 206 11.29 6.15 7.52
CA ALA A 206 9.86 6.06 7.26
C ALA A 206 9.16 5.23 8.33
N GLY A 207 9.71 4.05 8.68
CA GLY A 207 9.20 3.20 9.73
C GLY A 207 9.11 3.89 11.09
N LEU A 208 10.15 4.66 11.47
CA LEU A 208 10.15 5.44 12.70
C LEU A 208 8.98 6.44 12.74
N GLY A 209 8.73 7.15 11.64
CA GLY A 209 7.62 8.10 11.55
C GLY A 209 6.26 7.42 11.58
N LEU A 210 6.09 6.37 10.78
CA LEU A 210 4.82 5.65 10.65
C LEU A 210 4.46 4.89 11.93
N GLY A 211 5.43 4.29 12.63
CA GLY A 211 5.21 3.56 13.87
C GLY A 211 4.71 4.47 15.00
N ALA A 212 5.34 5.62 15.19
CA ALA A 212 4.87 6.62 16.16
C ALA A 212 3.44 7.09 15.81
N THR A 213 3.15 7.29 14.53
CA THR A 213 1.83 7.75 14.07
C THR A 213 0.75 6.70 14.32
N ILE A 214 0.98 5.41 13.97
CA ILE A 214 -0.06 4.38 14.07
C ILE A 214 -0.47 4.12 15.52
N SER A 215 0.50 4.05 16.43
CA SER A 215 0.25 3.86 17.87
C SER A 215 -0.59 4.99 18.46
N VAL A 216 -0.22 6.23 18.14
CA VAL A 216 -0.91 7.41 18.65
C VAL A 216 -2.26 7.63 17.96
N ALA A 217 -2.39 7.27 16.69
CA ALA A 217 -3.65 7.32 15.95
C ALA A 217 -4.68 6.35 16.53
N SER A 218 -4.26 5.12 16.85
CA SER A 218 -5.09 4.12 17.52
C SER A 218 -5.63 4.65 18.86
N THR A 219 -4.74 5.15 19.71
CA THR A 219 -5.12 5.78 20.99
C THR A 219 -6.11 6.93 20.79
N ALA A 220 -5.85 7.81 19.80
CA ALA A 220 -6.73 8.94 19.51
C ALA A 220 -8.14 8.51 19.07
N ILE A 221 -8.24 7.45 18.28
CA ILE A 221 -9.54 6.91 17.83
C ILE A 221 -10.30 6.32 19.02
N VAL A 222 -9.68 5.41 19.78
CA VAL A 222 -10.35 4.67 20.85
C VAL A 222 -10.70 5.58 22.01
N GLU A 223 -9.80 6.45 22.46
CA GLU A 223 -10.04 7.36 23.60
C GLU A 223 -11.03 8.50 23.27
N SER A 224 -11.23 8.80 21.99
CA SER A 224 -12.23 9.80 21.56
C SER A 224 -13.67 9.31 21.66
N ALA A 225 -13.87 8.01 21.79
CA ALA A 225 -15.19 7.41 21.92
C ALA A 225 -15.56 7.15 23.40
N PRO A 226 -16.84 7.30 23.78
CA PRO A 226 -17.29 6.88 25.10
C PRO A 226 -17.01 5.39 25.34
N PRO A 227 -16.74 4.94 26.58
CA PRO A 227 -16.38 3.55 26.88
C PRO A 227 -17.34 2.50 26.31
N HIS A 228 -18.66 2.80 26.35
CA HIS A 228 -19.69 1.90 25.80
C HIS A 228 -19.68 1.84 24.26
N ARG A 229 -18.94 2.71 23.57
CA ARG A 229 -18.77 2.76 22.10
C ARG A 229 -17.34 2.45 21.64
N ALA A 230 -16.49 1.98 22.54
CA ALA A 230 -15.09 1.65 22.18
C ALA A 230 -15.00 0.60 21.06
N GLY A 231 -15.88 -0.41 21.04
CA GLY A 231 -15.94 -1.40 19.96
C GLY A 231 -16.27 -0.79 18.60
N MET A 232 -17.13 0.23 18.54
CA MET A 232 -17.41 0.97 17.31
C MET A 232 -16.17 1.75 16.84
N ALA A 233 -15.47 2.42 17.75
CA ALA A 233 -14.25 3.15 17.42
C ALA A 233 -13.16 2.23 16.86
N SER A 234 -12.97 1.05 17.47
CA SER A 234 -12.02 0.04 16.96
C SER A 234 -12.44 -0.52 15.59
N SER A 235 -13.73 -0.65 15.33
CA SER A 235 -14.21 -1.06 13.99
C SER A 235 -13.92 0.00 12.92
N VAL A 236 -14.06 1.28 13.27
CA VAL A 236 -13.69 2.39 12.35
C VAL A 236 -12.19 2.42 12.11
N GLU A 237 -11.40 2.16 13.12
CA GLU A 237 -9.94 2.05 13.01
C GLU A 237 -9.53 0.95 12.03
N GLU A 238 -10.10 -0.25 12.17
CA GLU A 238 -9.81 -1.39 11.29
C GLU A 238 -10.21 -1.08 9.84
N VAL A 239 -11.41 -0.50 9.63
CA VAL A 239 -11.85 -0.06 8.31
C VAL A 239 -10.89 0.99 7.73
N ALA A 240 -10.37 1.91 8.56
CA ALA A 240 -9.40 2.92 8.12
C ALA A 240 -8.07 2.28 7.66
N TYR A 241 -7.58 1.27 8.38
CA TYR A 241 -6.39 0.52 7.99
C TYR A 241 -6.56 -0.20 6.66
N GLU A 242 -7.63 -0.97 6.52
CA GLU A 242 -7.93 -1.72 5.30
C GLU A 242 -8.17 -0.78 4.11
N PHE A 243 -8.90 0.31 4.33
CA PHE A 243 -9.15 1.31 3.29
C PHE A 243 -7.86 1.96 2.79
N GLY A 244 -6.96 2.33 3.70
CA GLY A 244 -5.65 2.86 3.35
C GLY A 244 -4.82 1.88 2.52
N ALA A 245 -4.76 0.62 2.93
CA ALA A 245 -4.02 -0.43 2.23
C ALA A 245 -4.60 -0.71 0.83
N LEU A 246 -5.92 -0.82 0.71
CA LEU A 246 -6.61 -1.05 -0.57
C LEU A 246 -6.41 0.13 -1.54
N LEU A 247 -6.56 1.37 -1.06
CA LEU A 247 -6.29 2.56 -1.86
C LEU A 247 -4.85 2.61 -2.35
N SER A 248 -3.89 2.22 -1.51
CA SER A 248 -2.49 2.16 -1.87
C SER A 248 -2.25 1.22 -3.04
N ILE A 249 -2.68 -0.02 -2.91
CA ILE A 249 -2.49 -1.04 -3.96
C ILE A 249 -3.18 -0.60 -5.26
N ALA A 250 -4.39 -0.09 -5.16
CA ALA A 250 -5.16 0.34 -6.32
C ALA A 250 -4.56 1.56 -7.00
N LEU A 251 -4.28 2.64 -6.26
CA LEU A 251 -3.80 3.89 -6.84
C LEU A 251 -2.32 3.84 -7.18
N LEU A 252 -1.47 3.40 -6.26
CA LEU A 252 -0.03 3.39 -6.49
C LEU A 252 0.37 2.27 -7.44
N GLY A 253 -0.30 1.10 -7.38
CA GLY A 253 -0.08 0.01 -8.32
C GLY A 253 -0.47 0.40 -9.75
N SER A 254 -1.62 1.04 -9.93
CA SER A 254 -2.07 1.52 -11.24
C SER A 254 -1.19 2.66 -11.75
N LEU A 255 -0.78 3.58 -10.87
CA LEU A 255 0.11 4.66 -11.23
C LEU A 255 1.49 4.12 -11.66
N LEU A 256 2.03 3.15 -10.92
CA LEU A 256 3.30 2.50 -11.26
C LEU A 256 3.25 1.88 -12.66
N THR A 257 2.18 1.13 -12.96
CA THR A 257 1.98 0.51 -14.27
C THR A 257 1.72 1.57 -15.36
N GLY A 258 0.89 2.57 -15.10
CA GLY A 258 0.61 3.64 -16.06
C GLY A 258 1.85 4.48 -16.37
N LEU A 259 2.65 4.84 -15.37
CA LEU A 259 3.90 5.55 -15.58
C LEU A 259 4.93 4.70 -16.34
N TYR A 260 4.99 3.39 -16.05
CA TYR A 260 5.81 2.47 -16.81
C TYR A 260 5.47 2.54 -18.32
N THR A 261 4.18 2.46 -18.66
CA THR A 261 3.71 2.56 -20.04
C THR A 261 4.10 3.88 -20.72
N VAL A 262 4.15 4.97 -19.96
CA VAL A 262 4.56 6.29 -20.48
C VAL A 262 6.08 6.41 -20.64
N PHE A 263 6.86 5.83 -19.73
CA PHE A 263 8.31 5.98 -19.70
C PHE A 263 9.05 4.95 -20.54
N VAL A 264 8.43 3.81 -20.84
CA VAL A 264 9.08 2.76 -21.63
C VAL A 264 9.25 3.20 -23.08
N GLN A 265 10.49 3.14 -23.57
CA GLN A 265 10.83 3.38 -24.97
C GLN A 265 11.17 2.03 -25.59
N LEU A 266 10.22 1.48 -26.34
CA LEU A 266 10.43 0.19 -27.00
C LEU A 266 11.45 0.32 -28.13
N PRO A 267 12.42 -0.62 -28.23
CA PRO A 267 13.28 -0.74 -29.40
C PRO A 267 12.44 -1.02 -30.66
N PRO A 268 12.93 -0.63 -31.84
CA PRO A 268 12.26 -0.96 -33.10
C PRO A 268 12.10 -2.47 -33.29
N GLY A 269 10.90 -2.91 -33.69
CA GLY A 269 10.64 -4.33 -33.95
C GLY A 269 10.10 -5.13 -32.75
N VAL A 270 10.10 -4.57 -31.53
CA VAL A 270 9.58 -5.22 -30.33
C VAL A 270 8.05 -5.11 -30.29
N ASP A 271 7.40 -6.20 -29.87
CA ASP A 271 5.93 -6.23 -29.71
C ASP A 271 5.46 -5.16 -28.72
N ALA A 272 4.43 -4.41 -29.10
CA ALA A 272 3.84 -3.36 -28.29
C ALA A 272 3.28 -3.86 -26.94
N THR A 273 3.07 -5.16 -26.76
CA THR A 273 2.66 -5.76 -25.49
C THR A 273 3.70 -5.57 -24.39
N ALA A 274 5.00 -5.44 -24.73
CA ALA A 274 6.07 -5.12 -23.79
C ALA A 274 5.86 -3.78 -23.07
N ALA A 275 5.10 -2.85 -23.67
CA ALA A 275 4.78 -1.57 -23.03
C ALA A 275 3.72 -1.67 -21.93
N ARG A 276 3.01 -2.79 -21.80
CA ARG A 276 1.92 -2.92 -20.83
C ARG A 276 2.40 -3.06 -19.39
N SER A 277 3.50 -3.77 -19.18
CA SER A 277 4.10 -3.97 -17.86
C SER A 277 5.53 -4.49 -17.97
N ILE A 278 6.31 -4.33 -16.92
CA ILE A 278 7.66 -4.90 -16.85
C ILE A 278 7.64 -6.42 -16.94
N SER A 279 6.64 -7.10 -16.38
CA SER A 279 6.51 -8.56 -16.50
C SER A 279 6.31 -8.98 -17.96
N ALA A 280 5.46 -8.27 -18.72
CA ALA A 280 5.26 -8.56 -20.14
C ALA A 280 6.56 -8.36 -20.96
N ALA A 281 7.36 -7.34 -20.65
CA ALA A 281 8.66 -7.15 -21.27
C ALA A 281 9.64 -8.29 -20.94
N LEU A 282 9.67 -8.74 -19.69
CA LEU A 282 10.50 -9.87 -19.27
C LEU A 282 10.06 -11.19 -19.91
N ASP A 283 8.75 -11.41 -20.08
CA ASP A 283 8.20 -12.58 -20.78
C ASP A 283 8.69 -12.63 -22.24
N ILE A 284 8.70 -11.48 -22.93
CA ILE A 284 9.20 -11.36 -24.30
C ILE A 284 10.71 -11.63 -24.37
N VAL A 285 11.49 -11.09 -23.42
CA VAL A 285 12.93 -11.34 -23.33
C VAL A 285 13.21 -12.84 -23.12
N ALA A 286 12.47 -13.49 -22.23
CA ALA A 286 12.60 -14.91 -21.96
C ALA A 286 12.21 -15.77 -23.19
N ALA A 287 11.12 -15.43 -23.88
CA ALA A 287 10.64 -16.13 -25.06
C ALA A 287 11.59 -15.99 -26.28
N SER A 288 12.32 -14.87 -26.39
CA SER A 288 13.28 -14.63 -27.48
C SER A 288 14.60 -15.40 -27.35
N GLY A 289 14.74 -16.28 -26.34
CA GLY A 289 16.00 -17.00 -26.07
C GLY A 289 17.14 -16.07 -25.67
N GLY A 290 16.83 -14.81 -25.37
CA GLY A 290 17.72 -13.88 -24.71
C GLY A 290 18.11 -14.46 -23.35
N ALA A 291 19.40 -14.63 -23.07
CA ALA A 291 19.84 -14.99 -21.74
C ALA A 291 19.38 -13.89 -20.79
N LEU A 292 18.37 -14.19 -19.97
CA LEU A 292 18.09 -13.39 -18.82
C LEU A 292 19.42 -13.29 -18.04
N PRO A 293 19.83 -12.11 -17.58
CA PRO A 293 20.98 -11.99 -16.69
C PRO A 293 20.86 -13.03 -15.56
N ASP A 294 21.96 -13.64 -15.13
CA ASP A 294 21.96 -14.72 -14.12
C ASP A 294 21.12 -14.38 -12.89
N HIS A 295 21.10 -13.12 -12.49
CA HIS A 295 20.30 -12.61 -11.36
C HIS A 295 18.77 -12.59 -11.62
N LEU A 296 18.33 -12.70 -12.88
CA LEU A 296 16.91 -12.79 -13.26
C LEU A 296 16.52 -14.20 -13.71
N ALA A 297 17.46 -15.14 -13.81
CA ALA A 297 17.20 -16.50 -14.33
C ALA A 297 16.11 -17.25 -13.52
N HIS A 298 15.97 -16.95 -12.24
CA HIS A 298 14.92 -17.52 -11.40
C HIS A 298 13.49 -17.05 -11.78
N LEU A 299 13.35 -15.91 -12.43
CA LEU A 299 12.05 -15.42 -12.91
C LEU A 299 11.54 -16.24 -14.07
N GLY A 300 12.43 -16.71 -14.95
CA GLY A 300 12.08 -17.59 -16.06
C GLY A 300 11.48 -18.94 -15.64
N GLN A 301 11.72 -19.38 -14.40
CA GLN A 301 11.17 -20.63 -13.86
C GLN A 301 9.71 -20.50 -13.36
N HIS A 302 9.24 -19.27 -13.14
CA HIS A 302 7.91 -18.97 -12.60
C HIS A 302 6.96 -18.33 -13.61
N LEU A 303 7.42 -18.16 -14.86
CA LEU A 303 6.57 -17.61 -15.91
C LEU A 303 5.50 -18.66 -16.29
N PRO A 304 4.21 -18.29 -16.36
CA PRO A 304 3.16 -19.20 -16.75
C PRO A 304 3.41 -19.69 -18.18
N SER A 305 3.30 -21.01 -18.40
CA SER A 305 3.49 -21.71 -19.66
C SER A 305 2.49 -21.34 -20.78
N THR A 306 1.75 -20.25 -20.62
CA THR A 306 0.71 -19.80 -21.56
C THR A 306 1.25 -19.06 -22.80
N VAL A 307 2.56 -18.85 -22.92
CA VAL A 307 3.20 -18.24 -24.12
C VAL A 307 3.76 -19.32 -25.04
N SER A 308 3.22 -20.50 -25.07
CA SER A 308 3.53 -21.53 -26.05
C SER A 308 2.64 -21.38 -27.29
N GLU A 309 2.72 -20.26 -27.99
CA GLU A 309 2.25 -20.21 -29.37
C GLU A 309 3.35 -20.73 -30.30
N PRO A 310 3.09 -21.80 -31.13
CA PRO A 310 4.10 -22.47 -31.94
C PRO A 310 4.68 -21.63 -33.10
N GLY A 311 4.27 -20.39 -33.25
CA GLY A 311 4.65 -19.55 -34.40
C GLY A 311 5.93 -18.74 -34.23
N LEU A 312 6.39 -18.49 -33.00
CA LEU A 312 7.57 -17.64 -32.74
C LEU A 312 8.86 -18.42 -32.45
N THR A 313 8.77 -19.71 -32.18
CA THR A 313 9.92 -20.55 -31.78
C THR A 313 10.80 -21.03 -32.93
N GLY A 314 10.37 -20.89 -34.17
CA GLY A 314 11.08 -21.45 -35.35
C GLY A 314 12.29 -20.65 -35.86
N SER A 315 12.42 -19.37 -35.53
CA SER A 315 13.47 -18.49 -36.09
C SER A 315 14.58 -18.10 -35.13
N LEU A 316 14.47 -18.36 -33.84
CA LEU A 316 15.34 -17.80 -32.80
C LEU A 316 16.33 -18.80 -32.18
N ALA A 317 16.25 -20.09 -32.54
CA ALA A 317 17.06 -21.15 -31.92
C ALA A 317 18.54 -21.21 -32.37
N ALA A 318 18.98 -20.45 -33.37
CA ALA A 318 20.35 -20.52 -33.87
C ALA A 318 21.00 -19.14 -33.89
N GLY A 319 21.72 -18.78 -32.83
CA GLY A 319 22.92 -17.95 -32.92
C GLY A 319 22.74 -16.49 -33.37
N ASN A 320 21.55 -15.90 -33.37
CA ASN A 320 21.33 -14.54 -33.85
C ASN A 320 21.75 -13.51 -32.82
N THR A 321 22.95 -12.96 -32.98
CA THR A 321 23.48 -11.86 -32.14
C THR A 321 22.56 -10.65 -32.11
N ALA A 322 21.80 -10.37 -33.18
CA ALA A 322 20.84 -9.29 -33.28
C ALA A 322 19.67 -9.48 -32.31
N ALA A 323 19.05 -10.66 -32.23
CA ALA A 323 17.94 -10.93 -31.32
C ALA A 323 18.36 -10.81 -29.85
N ARG A 324 19.58 -11.26 -29.53
CA ARG A 324 20.12 -11.09 -28.16
C ARG A 324 20.37 -9.60 -27.82
N GLN A 325 20.80 -8.81 -28.77
CA GLN A 325 21.02 -7.40 -28.60
C GLN A 325 19.70 -6.63 -28.46
N GLU A 326 18.65 -7.02 -29.18
CA GLU A 326 17.30 -6.49 -29.05
C GLU A 326 16.71 -6.84 -27.69
N ALA A 327 16.83 -8.09 -27.24
CA ALA A 327 16.38 -8.51 -25.92
C ALA A 327 17.10 -7.74 -24.79
N ALA A 328 18.40 -7.55 -24.90
CA ALA A 328 19.17 -6.77 -23.93
C ALA A 328 18.73 -5.29 -23.90
N SER A 329 18.50 -4.68 -25.07
CA SER A 329 18.03 -3.30 -25.16
C SER A 329 16.63 -3.11 -24.59
N LEU A 330 15.72 -4.08 -24.81
CA LEU A 330 14.39 -4.12 -24.21
C LEU A 330 14.46 -4.22 -22.69
N LEU A 331 15.32 -5.11 -22.17
CA LEU A 331 15.49 -5.26 -20.74
C LEU A 331 15.94 -3.95 -20.08
N VAL A 332 16.95 -3.28 -20.63
CA VAL A 332 17.44 -1.99 -20.13
C VAL A 332 16.34 -0.92 -20.19
N ALA A 333 15.59 -0.85 -21.29
CA ALA A 333 14.50 0.09 -21.44
C ALA A 333 13.38 -0.15 -20.39
N ALA A 334 13.00 -1.40 -20.20
CA ALA A 334 11.97 -1.80 -19.22
C ALA A 334 12.41 -1.50 -17.78
N GLN A 335 13.63 -1.84 -17.41
CA GLN A 335 14.17 -1.56 -16.08
C GLN A 335 14.27 -0.06 -15.80
N THR A 336 14.75 0.71 -16.76
CA THR A 336 14.85 2.17 -16.64
C THR A 336 13.49 2.83 -16.50
N ALA A 337 12.51 2.39 -17.29
CA ALA A 337 11.13 2.89 -17.20
C ALA A 337 10.51 2.58 -15.85
N PHE A 338 10.73 1.36 -15.34
CA PHE A 338 10.22 0.95 -14.02
C PHE A 338 10.85 1.77 -12.90
N ASP A 339 12.16 1.97 -12.92
CA ASP A 339 12.87 2.75 -11.90
C ASP A 339 12.40 4.21 -11.86
N ARG A 340 12.15 4.83 -13.02
CA ARG A 340 11.53 6.16 -13.08
C ARG A 340 10.13 6.18 -12.47
N SER A 341 9.32 5.19 -12.81
CA SER A 341 7.95 5.06 -12.27
C SER A 341 7.96 4.87 -10.75
N TYR A 342 8.83 4.01 -10.25
CA TYR A 342 9.04 3.78 -8.82
C TYR A 342 9.45 5.07 -8.08
N THR A 343 10.38 5.84 -8.64
CA THR A 343 10.84 7.11 -8.05
C THR A 343 9.68 8.11 -7.94
N VAL A 344 8.85 8.24 -8.96
CA VAL A 344 7.66 9.11 -8.93
C VAL A 344 6.67 8.66 -7.86
N VAL A 345 6.42 7.36 -7.76
CA VAL A 345 5.52 6.78 -6.74
C VAL A 345 6.03 7.06 -5.32
N MET A 346 7.34 6.94 -5.07
CA MET A 346 7.94 7.27 -3.77
C MET A 346 7.78 8.76 -3.42
N HIS A 347 7.99 9.66 -4.37
CA HIS A 347 7.76 11.09 -4.16
C HIS A 347 6.29 11.40 -3.89
N LEU A 348 5.37 10.75 -4.61
CA LEU A 348 3.93 10.91 -4.35
C LEU A 348 3.55 10.44 -2.94
N GLY A 349 4.10 9.32 -2.48
CA GLY A 349 3.93 8.86 -1.10
C GLY A 349 4.39 9.92 -0.08
N ALA A 350 5.54 10.54 -0.31
CA ALA A 350 6.02 11.64 0.52
C ALA A 350 5.09 12.85 0.51
N VAL A 351 4.54 13.22 -0.64
CA VAL A 351 3.56 14.32 -0.77
C VAL A 351 2.28 14.01 0.01
N ILE A 352 1.77 12.80 -0.09
CA ILE A 352 0.57 12.36 0.64
C ILE A 352 0.78 12.42 2.15
N LEU A 353 1.93 11.91 2.64
CA LEU A 353 2.27 11.98 4.05
C LEU A 353 2.44 13.44 4.54
N THR A 354 3.07 14.28 3.74
CA THR A 354 3.22 15.72 4.05
C THR A 354 1.86 16.40 4.11
N GLY A 355 0.96 16.10 3.17
CA GLY A 355 -0.43 16.54 3.17
C GLY A 355 -1.19 16.08 4.41
N GLY A 356 -1.07 14.81 4.77
CA GLY A 356 -1.62 14.23 6.00
C GLY A 356 -1.10 14.93 7.26
N ALA A 357 0.22 15.18 7.35
CA ALA A 357 0.85 15.91 8.43
C ALA A 357 0.29 17.34 8.55
N TRP A 358 0.16 18.03 7.42
CA TRP A 358 -0.39 19.39 7.38
C TRP A 358 -1.86 19.43 7.82
N ILE A 359 -2.72 18.54 7.28
CA ILE A 359 -4.14 18.47 7.63
C ILE A 359 -4.29 18.16 9.12
N THR A 360 -3.59 17.13 9.63
CA THR A 360 -3.61 16.76 11.05
C THR A 360 -3.16 17.93 11.94
N SER A 361 -2.11 18.62 11.52
CA SER A 361 -1.62 19.79 12.27
C SER A 361 -2.64 20.94 12.33
N ARG A 362 -3.50 21.06 11.31
CA ARG A 362 -4.58 22.04 11.26
C ARG A 362 -5.79 21.61 12.09
N LEU A 363 -6.20 20.34 11.99
CA LEU A 363 -7.31 19.78 12.76
C LEU A 363 -7.09 19.87 14.27
N LEU A 364 -5.86 19.63 14.72
CA LEU A 364 -5.49 19.61 16.13
C LEU A 364 -4.95 20.96 16.65
N ARG A 365 -5.16 22.06 15.94
CA ARG A 365 -4.81 23.39 16.46
C ARG A 365 -5.67 23.71 17.68
N PRO A 366 -5.07 24.18 18.79
CA PRO A 366 -5.86 24.71 19.90
C PRO A 366 -6.75 25.85 19.36
N ARG A 367 -8.07 25.69 19.52
CA ARG A 367 -8.96 26.82 19.31
C ARG A 367 -8.59 27.84 20.40
N GLN A 368 -8.01 28.98 20.01
CA GLN A 368 -7.92 30.13 20.91
C GLN A 368 -9.36 30.41 21.34
N ARG A 369 -9.66 30.14 22.60
CA ARG A 369 -10.90 30.64 23.19
C ARG A 369 -10.77 32.17 23.10
N ALA A 370 -11.62 32.78 22.25
CA ALA A 370 -11.84 34.21 22.32
C ALA A 370 -12.33 34.49 23.75
N SER A 371 -11.44 35.12 24.53
CA SER A 371 -11.72 35.65 25.87
C SER A 371 -12.67 36.82 25.77
#